data_bc107fe976e64555880e43d3dc986b9f
#
_entry.id   bc107fe976e64555880e43d3dc986b9f
#
_cell.length_a   1.000
_cell.length_b   1.000
_cell.length_c   1.000
_cell.angle_alpha   90.00
_cell.angle_beta   90.00
_cell.angle_gamma   90.00
#
_symmetry.space_group_name_H-M   'P 1'
#
loop_
_entity.id
_entity.type
_entity.pdbx_description
1 polymer ?
#
loop_
_entity_poly.entity_id
_entity_poly.type
_entity_poly.pdbx_seq_one_letter_code
_entity_poly.pdbx_strand_id
1 'polypeptide(L)'
;MLSKYLKNCFFNRTPVDSLVHEKMMELFNLYLVVGGMPASVLKYIKTNNLKEVAEIQKGIIQLYKMDISKYDPDDNLYLEEIFNLIPSELNNKNKRFVLKNLNEHFKFSRYEHSFIWLKEAGVALPVYSAQEPTSPLLLSKSTNLFKLFLSDVGVACFYVHEWFTA
;
A
#
# COMPACT_ATOMS: atom_id res chain seq x y z
N MET A 1 -21.38 18.45 7.35
CA MET A 1 -22.71 17.85 7.71
C MET A 1 -22.63 16.33 7.77
N LEU A 2 -22.18 15.64 6.71
CA LEU A 2 -22.11 14.16 6.61
C LEU A 2 -21.26 13.51 7.72
N SER A 3 -20.06 14.03 8.00
CA SER A 3 -19.17 13.49 9.06
C SER A 3 -19.84 13.49 10.46
N LYS A 4 -20.62 14.51 10.78
CA LYS A 4 -21.35 14.58 12.05
C LYS A 4 -22.47 13.53 12.12
N TYR A 5 -23.18 13.33 11.02
CA TYR A 5 -24.21 12.30 10.89
C TYR A 5 -23.64 10.89 11.09
N LEU A 6 -22.54 10.57 10.38
CA LEU A 6 -21.88 9.26 10.49
C LEU A 6 -21.36 8.99 11.91
N LYS A 7 -20.74 10.01 12.55
CA LYS A 7 -20.33 9.91 13.96
C LYS A 7 -21.51 9.61 14.89
N ASN A 8 -22.65 10.28 14.69
CA ASN A 8 -23.84 10.01 15.49
C ASN A 8 -24.34 8.58 15.30
N CYS A 9 -24.41 8.08 14.05
CA CYS A 9 -24.79 6.70 13.79
C CYS A 9 -23.85 5.70 14.48
N PHE A 10 -22.52 5.96 14.43
CA PHE A 10 -21.51 5.15 15.07
C PHE A 10 -21.68 5.11 16.60
N PHE A 11 -21.77 6.26 17.26
CA PHE A 11 -21.88 6.34 18.72
C PHE A 11 -23.22 5.79 19.23
N ASN A 12 -24.31 6.02 18.49
CA ASN A 12 -25.64 5.52 18.87
C ASN A 12 -25.88 4.08 18.41
N ARG A 13 -24.92 3.44 17.70
CA ARG A 13 -25.05 2.10 17.13
C ARG A 13 -26.31 1.93 16.25
N THR A 14 -26.66 3.01 15.52
CA THR A 14 -27.77 3.01 14.58
C THR A 14 -27.25 2.79 13.16
N PRO A 15 -27.98 2.06 12.29
CA PRO A 15 -27.57 1.90 10.90
C PRO A 15 -27.56 3.24 10.18
N VAL A 16 -26.68 3.37 9.21
CA VAL A 16 -26.66 4.50 8.29
C VAL A 16 -27.80 4.34 7.29
N ASP A 17 -28.44 5.42 6.92
CA ASP A 17 -29.45 5.44 5.87
C ASP A 17 -28.92 4.83 4.57
N SER A 18 -29.76 4.06 3.86
CA SER A 18 -29.34 3.28 2.68
C SER A 18 -28.79 4.16 1.56
N LEU A 19 -29.42 5.30 1.27
CA LEU A 19 -28.96 6.22 0.22
C LEU A 19 -27.60 6.85 0.60
N VAL A 20 -27.44 7.19 1.88
CA VAL A 20 -26.16 7.70 2.39
C VAL A 20 -25.08 6.63 2.32
N HIS A 21 -25.42 5.38 2.66
CA HIS A 21 -24.49 4.26 2.59
C HIS A 21 -24.04 4.01 1.14
N GLU A 22 -24.97 3.92 0.18
CA GLU A 22 -24.64 3.75 -1.24
C GLU A 22 -23.69 4.85 -1.73
N LYS A 23 -23.99 6.11 -1.42
CA LYS A 23 -23.13 7.24 -1.79
C LYS A 23 -21.75 7.16 -1.15
N MET A 24 -21.65 6.71 0.09
CA MET A 24 -20.37 6.49 0.76
C MET A 24 -19.56 5.37 0.11
N MET A 25 -20.23 4.30 -0.32
CA MET A 25 -19.56 3.19 -1.02
C MET A 25 -19.06 3.61 -2.40
N GLU A 26 -19.82 4.43 -3.16
CA GLU A 26 -19.32 5.03 -4.41
C GLU A 26 -18.05 5.86 -4.18
N LEU A 27 -18.06 6.74 -3.17
CA LEU A 27 -16.90 7.56 -2.83
C LEU A 27 -15.72 6.72 -2.33
N PHE A 28 -15.98 5.66 -1.58
CA PHE A 28 -14.96 4.74 -1.13
C PHE A 28 -14.32 3.99 -2.30
N ASN A 29 -15.11 3.47 -3.24
CA ASN A 29 -14.60 2.83 -4.44
C ASN A 29 -13.76 3.80 -5.29
N LEU A 30 -14.22 5.05 -5.42
CA LEU A 30 -13.45 6.10 -6.09
C LEU A 30 -12.12 6.37 -5.37
N TYR A 31 -12.14 6.43 -4.03
CA TYR A 31 -10.92 6.59 -3.23
C TYR A 31 -9.94 5.41 -3.44
N LEU A 32 -10.42 4.18 -3.54
CA LEU A 32 -9.55 3.02 -3.80
C LEU A 32 -8.80 3.15 -5.13
N VAL A 33 -9.38 3.81 -6.13
CA VAL A 33 -8.77 3.99 -7.46
C VAL A 33 -7.90 5.25 -7.51
N VAL A 34 -8.39 6.38 -6.99
CA VAL A 34 -7.66 7.67 -7.02
C VAL A 34 -6.53 7.72 -6.00
N GLY A 35 -6.74 7.11 -4.84
CA GLY A 35 -5.82 7.14 -3.71
C GLY A 35 -5.85 8.45 -2.92
N GLY A 36 -4.84 8.63 -2.08
CA GLY A 36 -4.64 9.81 -1.24
C GLY A 36 -3.46 10.68 -1.67
N MET A 37 -2.73 10.32 -2.74
CA MET A 37 -1.62 11.14 -3.23
C MET A 37 -2.12 12.50 -3.74
N PRO A 38 -1.58 13.63 -3.24
CA PRO A 38 -2.10 14.97 -3.57
C PRO A 38 -2.16 15.24 -5.07
N ALA A 39 -1.17 14.80 -5.83
CA ALA A 39 -1.14 14.97 -7.28
C ALA A 39 -2.29 14.23 -7.98
N SER A 40 -2.57 12.97 -7.58
CA SER A 40 -3.66 12.15 -8.10
C SER A 40 -5.03 12.76 -7.77
N VAL A 41 -5.23 13.16 -6.51
CA VAL A 41 -6.47 13.80 -6.04
C VAL A 41 -6.72 15.11 -6.78
N LEU A 42 -5.70 15.98 -6.88
CA LEU A 42 -5.81 17.25 -7.59
C LEU A 42 -6.12 17.06 -9.09
N LYS A 43 -5.50 16.06 -9.72
CA LYS A 43 -5.78 15.73 -11.11
C LYS A 43 -7.22 15.31 -11.29
N TYR A 44 -7.72 14.41 -10.42
CA TYR A 44 -9.11 13.96 -10.49
C TYR A 44 -10.11 15.10 -10.29
N ILE A 45 -9.90 15.98 -9.29
CA ILE A 45 -10.77 17.12 -9.02
C ILE A 45 -10.85 18.06 -10.23
N LYS A 46 -9.74 18.27 -10.94
CA LYS A 46 -9.66 19.17 -12.10
C LYS A 46 -10.28 18.60 -13.37
N THR A 47 -10.14 17.28 -13.60
CA THR A 47 -10.44 16.68 -14.91
C THR A 47 -11.59 15.68 -14.87
N ASN A 48 -11.95 15.17 -13.68
CA ASN A 48 -12.90 14.06 -13.50
C ASN A 48 -12.57 12.85 -14.40
N ASN A 49 -11.28 12.62 -14.68
CA ASN A 49 -10.80 11.64 -15.65
C ASN A 49 -9.81 10.67 -14.98
N LEU A 50 -10.23 9.41 -14.82
CA LEU A 50 -9.41 8.36 -14.18
C LEU A 50 -8.20 7.96 -15.03
N LYS A 51 -8.24 8.11 -16.36
CA LYS A 51 -7.07 7.84 -17.21
C LYS A 51 -5.93 8.82 -16.92
N GLU A 52 -6.26 10.09 -16.72
CA GLU A 52 -5.25 11.09 -16.35
C GLU A 52 -4.71 10.90 -14.94
N VAL A 53 -5.53 10.36 -14.03
CA VAL A 53 -5.06 9.93 -12.69
C VAL A 53 -4.08 8.77 -12.80
N ALA A 54 -4.37 7.79 -13.64
CA ALA A 54 -3.50 6.64 -13.90
C ALA A 54 -2.11 7.08 -14.41
N GLU A 55 -2.05 8.07 -15.29
CA GLU A 55 -0.77 8.63 -15.76
C GLU A 55 0.05 9.28 -14.62
N ILE A 56 -0.62 9.95 -13.67
CA ILE A 56 0.04 10.48 -12.46
C ILE A 56 0.57 9.35 -11.59
N GLN A 57 -0.23 8.30 -11.36
CA GLN A 57 0.17 7.14 -10.55
C GLN A 57 1.34 6.39 -11.19
N LYS A 58 1.33 6.24 -12.52
CA LYS A 58 2.45 5.71 -13.28
C LYS A 58 3.74 6.51 -13.06
N GLY A 59 3.63 7.84 -13.14
CA GLY A 59 4.75 8.73 -12.85
C GLY A 59 5.29 8.57 -11.43
N ILE A 60 4.41 8.39 -10.42
CA ILE A 60 4.82 8.16 -9.03
C ILE A 60 5.60 6.84 -8.90
N ILE A 61 5.14 5.77 -9.54
CA ILE A 61 5.85 4.48 -9.54
C ILE A 61 7.22 4.61 -10.19
N GLN A 62 7.32 5.34 -11.30
CA GLN A 62 8.59 5.60 -11.95
C GLN A 62 9.55 6.40 -11.07
N LEU A 63 9.05 7.41 -10.33
CA LEU A 63 9.85 8.15 -9.36
C LEU A 63 10.37 7.23 -8.23
N TYR A 64 9.53 6.35 -7.70
CA TYR A 64 9.97 5.36 -6.71
C TYR A 64 11.08 4.46 -7.25
N LYS A 65 10.95 3.96 -8.47
CA LYS A 65 12.00 3.14 -9.12
C LYS A 65 13.30 3.94 -9.35
N MET A 66 13.19 5.19 -9.74
CA MET A 66 14.36 6.07 -9.90
C MET A 66 15.06 6.35 -8.56
N ASP A 67 14.31 6.55 -7.49
CA ASP A 67 14.89 6.79 -6.16
C ASP A 67 15.53 5.51 -5.59
N ILE A 68 14.91 4.36 -5.80
CA ILE A 68 15.50 3.05 -5.51
C ILE A 68 16.85 2.91 -6.25
N SER A 69 16.92 3.27 -7.53
CA SER A 69 18.15 3.14 -8.34
C SER A 69 19.28 4.06 -7.93
N LYS A 70 18.99 5.13 -7.19
CA LYS A 70 20.01 6.07 -6.64
C LYS A 70 20.54 5.66 -5.26
N TYR A 71 19.83 4.78 -4.59
CA TYR A 71 20.28 4.22 -3.31
C TYR A 71 21.51 3.35 -3.53
N ASP A 72 22.05 2.73 -2.49
CA ASP A 72 23.31 1.98 -2.54
C ASP A 72 23.35 1.00 -3.74
N PRO A 73 24.37 1.08 -4.62
CA PRO A 73 24.50 0.19 -5.78
C PRO A 73 24.50 -1.31 -5.42
N ASP A 74 25.01 -1.67 -4.24
CA ASP A 74 25.07 -3.05 -3.78
C ASP A 74 23.74 -3.58 -3.27
N ASP A 75 22.86 -2.70 -2.72
CA ASP A 75 21.54 -3.04 -2.20
C ASP A 75 20.39 -2.68 -3.18
N ASN A 76 20.68 -1.96 -4.25
CA ASN A 76 19.72 -1.50 -5.24
C ASN A 76 18.92 -2.64 -5.87
N LEU A 77 19.59 -3.72 -6.29
CA LEU A 77 18.94 -4.89 -6.89
C LEU A 77 17.91 -5.50 -5.94
N TYR A 78 18.21 -5.56 -4.65
CA TYR A 78 17.27 -6.12 -3.66
C TYR A 78 16.06 -5.23 -3.42
N LEU A 79 16.26 -3.91 -3.38
CA LEU A 79 15.17 -2.94 -3.25
C LEU A 79 14.21 -3.02 -4.42
N GLU A 80 14.73 -3.11 -5.64
CA GLU A 80 13.92 -3.21 -6.85
C GLU A 80 13.17 -4.55 -6.92
N GLU A 81 13.83 -5.66 -6.59
CA GLU A 81 13.21 -6.98 -6.52
C GLU A 81 12.06 -7.00 -5.50
N ILE A 82 12.29 -6.47 -4.27
CA ILE A 82 11.26 -6.36 -3.24
C ILE A 82 10.08 -5.53 -3.74
N PHE A 83 10.35 -4.35 -4.31
CA PHE A 83 9.32 -3.45 -4.80
C PHE A 83 8.48 -4.09 -5.90
N ASN A 84 9.12 -4.75 -6.87
CA ASN A 84 8.45 -5.41 -7.98
C ASN A 84 7.63 -6.64 -7.52
N LEU A 85 8.00 -7.28 -6.42
CA LEU A 85 7.28 -8.44 -5.87
C LEU A 85 6.02 -8.07 -5.07
N ILE A 86 5.90 -6.82 -4.58
CA ILE A 86 4.76 -6.38 -3.75
C ILE A 86 3.39 -6.72 -4.36
N PRO A 87 3.10 -6.43 -5.65
CA PRO A 87 1.79 -6.70 -6.24
C PRO A 87 1.42 -8.19 -6.20
N SER A 88 2.35 -9.08 -6.57
CA SER A 88 2.10 -10.52 -6.59
C SER A 88 1.86 -11.07 -5.19
N GLU A 89 2.63 -10.63 -4.20
CA GLU A 89 2.46 -11.06 -2.81
C GLU A 89 1.14 -10.56 -2.20
N LEU A 90 0.71 -9.35 -2.53
CA LEU A 90 -0.58 -8.83 -2.10
C LEU A 90 -1.77 -9.52 -2.78
N ASN A 91 -1.58 -10.08 -3.96
CA ASN A 91 -2.60 -10.87 -4.66
C ASN A 91 -2.75 -12.29 -4.11
N ASN A 92 -1.76 -12.82 -3.41
CA ASN A 92 -1.82 -14.13 -2.77
C ASN A 92 -2.92 -14.17 -1.68
N LYS A 93 -3.54 -15.34 -1.48
CA LYS A 93 -4.64 -15.53 -0.52
C LYS A 93 -4.32 -15.04 0.89
N ASN A 94 -3.09 -15.27 1.38
CA ASN A 94 -2.66 -14.88 2.73
C ASN A 94 -1.99 -13.50 2.77
N LYS A 95 -1.68 -12.90 1.61
CA LYS A 95 -1.02 -11.59 1.46
C LYS A 95 0.29 -11.46 2.25
N ARG A 96 0.95 -12.58 2.55
CA ARG A 96 2.25 -12.58 3.23
C ARG A 96 3.34 -12.26 2.23
N PHE A 97 4.30 -11.44 2.65
CA PHE A 97 5.52 -11.27 1.88
C PHE A 97 6.46 -12.46 2.15
N VAL A 98 6.75 -13.23 1.10
CA VAL A 98 7.52 -14.47 1.19
C VAL A 98 8.92 -14.24 0.64
N LEU A 99 9.90 -14.12 1.53
CA LEU A 99 11.30 -13.86 1.17
C LEU A 99 11.91 -14.92 0.23
N LYS A 100 11.44 -16.15 0.31
CA LYS A 100 11.90 -17.24 -0.59
C LYS A 100 11.58 -16.97 -2.06
N ASN A 101 10.57 -16.14 -2.34
CA ASN A 101 10.22 -15.74 -3.70
C ASN A 101 11.23 -14.73 -4.29
N LEU A 102 12.04 -14.07 -3.43
CA LEU A 102 13.17 -13.26 -3.88
C LEU A 102 14.38 -14.15 -4.16
N ASN A 103 14.76 -14.99 -3.18
CA ASN A 103 15.88 -15.93 -3.33
C ASN A 103 15.80 -17.02 -2.25
N GLU A 104 15.87 -18.30 -2.67
CA GLU A 104 15.74 -19.46 -1.77
C GLU A 104 16.83 -19.56 -0.71
N HIS A 105 18.01 -19.00 -0.96
CA HIS A 105 19.20 -19.14 -0.11
C HIS A 105 19.45 -17.96 0.82
N PHE A 106 18.69 -16.86 0.72
CA PHE A 106 18.96 -15.65 1.50
C PHE A 106 18.16 -15.57 2.81
N LYS A 107 18.85 -15.09 3.85
CA LYS A 107 18.28 -14.82 5.16
C LYS A 107 17.66 -13.41 5.22
N PHE A 108 16.66 -13.21 6.05
CA PHE A 108 16.00 -11.92 6.28
C PHE A 108 16.99 -10.79 6.57
N SER A 109 18.06 -11.06 7.33
CA SER A 109 19.08 -10.07 7.70
C SER A 109 19.73 -9.37 6.51
N ARG A 110 19.77 -9.99 5.33
CA ARG A 110 20.35 -9.39 4.12
C ARG A 110 19.41 -8.35 3.50
N TYR A 111 18.10 -8.48 3.70
CA TYR A 111 17.09 -7.58 3.15
C TYR A 111 16.59 -6.55 4.17
N GLU A 112 17.04 -6.62 5.42
CA GLU A 112 16.52 -5.80 6.51
C GLU A 112 16.69 -4.30 6.21
N HIS A 113 17.85 -3.88 5.71
CA HIS A 113 18.10 -2.50 5.31
C HIS A 113 17.17 -2.04 4.20
N SER A 114 16.90 -2.90 3.22
CA SER A 114 15.98 -2.59 2.13
C SER A 114 14.54 -2.37 2.61
N PHE A 115 14.07 -3.17 3.57
CA PHE A 115 12.74 -2.97 4.17
C PHE A 115 12.67 -1.71 5.04
N ILE A 116 13.75 -1.39 5.77
CA ILE A 116 13.85 -0.16 6.56
C ILE A 116 13.79 1.04 5.61
N TRP A 117 14.57 1.03 4.54
CA TRP A 117 14.59 2.10 3.56
C TRP A 117 13.21 2.33 2.92
N LEU A 118 12.54 1.27 2.43
CA LEU A 118 11.20 1.37 1.85
C LEU A 118 10.18 1.99 2.81
N LYS A 119 10.31 1.69 4.11
CA LYS A 119 9.45 2.25 5.15
C LYS A 119 9.78 3.72 5.41
N GLU A 120 11.06 4.07 5.57
CA GLU A 120 11.50 5.44 5.87
C GLU A 120 11.29 6.38 4.70
N ALA A 121 11.48 5.89 3.47
CA ALA A 121 11.14 6.62 2.25
C ALA A 121 9.62 6.77 2.03
N GLY A 122 8.79 6.14 2.87
CA GLY A 122 7.33 6.20 2.75
C GLY A 122 6.77 5.48 1.52
N VAL A 123 7.54 4.58 0.91
CA VAL A 123 7.14 3.83 -0.30
C VAL A 123 6.27 2.63 0.08
N ALA A 124 6.68 1.87 1.11
CA ALA A 124 5.96 0.69 1.56
C ALA A 124 5.90 0.58 3.08
N LEU A 125 4.83 -0.03 3.57
CA LEU A 125 4.52 -0.17 4.99
C LEU A 125 4.55 -1.65 5.39
N PRO A 126 5.57 -2.11 6.13
CA PRO A 126 5.60 -3.46 6.66
C PRO A 126 4.66 -3.59 7.86
N VAL A 127 3.74 -4.56 7.81
CA VAL A 127 2.80 -4.90 8.86
C VAL A 127 3.16 -6.28 9.41
N TYR A 128 3.67 -6.32 10.62
CA TYR A 128 4.14 -7.54 11.26
C TYR A 128 3.05 -8.26 12.04
N SER A 129 3.17 -9.58 12.16
CA SER A 129 2.35 -10.37 13.06
C SER A 129 2.87 -10.23 14.49
N ALA A 130 1.97 -10.04 15.46
CA ALA A 130 2.25 -10.17 16.87
C ALA A 130 1.77 -11.57 17.33
N GLN A 131 2.60 -12.28 18.11
CA GLN A 131 2.24 -13.60 18.63
C GLN A 131 1.25 -13.49 19.78
N GLU A 132 1.41 -12.48 20.62
CA GLU A 132 0.53 -12.22 21.76
C GLU A 132 0.00 -10.77 21.70
N PRO A 133 -1.30 -10.56 21.93
CA PRO A 133 -1.91 -9.22 21.90
C PRO A 133 -1.67 -8.45 23.23
N THR A 134 -0.52 -8.66 23.86
CA THR A 134 -0.11 -7.98 25.11
C THR A 134 0.74 -6.75 24.82
N SER A 135 0.58 -5.70 25.60
CA SER A 135 1.40 -4.49 25.47
C SER A 135 2.74 -4.65 26.23
N PRO A 136 3.87 -4.21 25.65
CA PRO A 136 4.00 -3.60 24.31
C PRO A 136 4.10 -4.65 23.19
N LEU A 137 3.31 -4.48 22.14
CA LEU A 137 3.23 -5.39 20.98
C LEU A 137 4.57 -5.66 20.29
N LEU A 138 5.51 -4.73 20.44
CA LEU A 138 6.88 -4.86 19.89
C LEU A 138 7.63 -6.09 20.41
N LEU A 139 7.35 -6.52 21.65
CA LEU A 139 8.03 -7.66 22.27
C LEU A 139 7.59 -9.00 21.68
N SER A 140 6.36 -9.07 21.15
CA SER A 140 5.80 -10.26 20.52
C SER A 140 5.83 -10.21 18.99
N LYS A 141 6.53 -9.23 18.40
CA LYS A 141 6.66 -9.04 16.96
C LYS A 141 7.41 -10.21 16.31
N SER A 142 6.79 -10.81 15.32
CA SER A 142 7.41 -11.84 14.48
C SER A 142 8.09 -11.18 13.28
N THR A 143 9.43 -11.18 13.24
CA THR A 143 10.20 -10.50 12.19
C THR A 143 10.04 -11.13 10.81
N ASN A 144 9.81 -12.45 10.75
CA ASN A 144 9.70 -13.21 9.50
C ASN A 144 8.26 -13.36 8.99
N LEU A 145 7.27 -12.82 9.73
CA LEU A 145 5.85 -12.92 9.40
C LEU A 145 5.26 -11.53 9.25
N PHE A 146 5.33 -11.00 8.04
CA PHE A 146 4.81 -9.66 7.75
C PHE A 146 4.12 -9.61 6.38
N LYS A 147 3.34 -8.56 6.20
CA LYS A 147 2.78 -8.12 4.91
C LYS A 147 3.44 -6.82 4.54
N LEU A 148 3.66 -6.58 3.25
CA LEU A 148 4.22 -5.34 2.76
C LEU A 148 3.18 -4.65 1.87
N PHE A 149 2.68 -3.52 2.33
CA PHE A 149 1.70 -2.72 1.60
C PHE A 149 2.38 -1.49 1.01
N LEU A 150 1.96 -1.06 -0.18
CA LEU A 150 2.31 0.27 -0.65
C LEU A 150 1.63 1.34 0.23
N SER A 151 2.25 2.50 0.37
CA SER A 151 1.78 3.56 1.25
C SER A 151 0.49 4.24 0.77
N ASP A 152 0.18 4.16 -0.52
CA ASP A 152 -1.03 4.71 -1.12
C ASP A 152 -1.85 3.63 -1.83
N VAL A 153 -3.16 3.63 -1.56
CA VAL A 153 -4.07 2.62 -2.09
C VAL A 153 -4.32 2.77 -3.60
N GLY A 154 -4.37 4.00 -4.11
CA GLY A 154 -4.56 4.27 -5.54
C GLY A 154 -3.34 3.83 -6.34
N VAL A 155 -2.14 4.17 -5.87
CA VAL A 155 -0.87 3.69 -6.47
C VAL A 155 -0.79 2.17 -6.41
N ALA A 156 -1.21 1.55 -5.29
CA ALA A 156 -1.25 0.10 -5.16
C ALA A 156 -2.22 -0.55 -6.15
N CYS A 157 -3.42 -0.01 -6.26
CA CYS A 157 -4.45 -0.49 -7.20
C CYS A 157 -3.97 -0.40 -8.64
N PHE A 158 -3.39 0.74 -9.04
CA PHE A 158 -2.83 0.94 -10.37
C PHE A 158 -1.68 -0.03 -10.65
N TYR A 159 -0.73 -0.19 -9.71
CA TYR A 159 0.44 -1.05 -9.87
C TYR A 159 0.07 -2.53 -10.01
N VAL A 160 -0.89 -3.01 -9.22
CA VAL A 160 -1.43 -4.37 -9.35
C VAL A 160 -2.09 -4.55 -10.72
N HIS A 161 -2.89 -3.58 -11.18
CA HIS A 161 -3.56 -3.66 -12.49
C HIS A 161 -2.56 -3.69 -13.65
N GLU A 162 -1.55 -2.81 -13.67
CA GLU A 162 -0.49 -2.85 -14.70
C GLU A 162 0.24 -4.21 -14.72
N TRP A 163 0.50 -4.78 -13.55
CA TRP A 163 1.23 -6.04 -13.43
C TRP A 163 0.47 -7.24 -14.05
N PHE A 164 -0.87 -7.20 -14.03
CA PHE A 164 -1.70 -8.24 -14.64
C PHE A 164 -2.05 -8.00 -16.11
N THR A 165 -1.80 -6.80 -16.64
CA THR A 165 -2.12 -6.43 -18.03
C THR A 165 -0.87 -6.32 -18.93
N ALA A 166 0.33 -6.41 -18.37
CA ALA A 166 1.61 -6.42 -19.08
C ALA A 166 2.04 -7.85 -19.43
#